data_d3bb815bea22bd8a4a624b586da964bf
#
_entry.id   d3bb815bea22bd8a4a624b586da964bf
#
_cell.length_a   1.000
_cell.length_b   1.000
_cell.length_c   1.000
_cell.angle_alpha   90.00
_cell.angle_beta   90.00
_cell.angle_gamma   90.00
#
_symmetry.space_group_name_H-M   'P 1'
#
loop_
_entity.id
_entity.type
_entity.pdbx_description
1 polymer ?
#
loop_
_entity_poly.entity_id
_entity_poly.type
_entity_poly.pdbx_seq_one_letter_code
_entity_poly.pdbx_strand_id
1 'polypeptide(L)'
;MDNYCIELNHVTKRFGNFTAVNDISLQLTPGKVYGIVGPNGAGKSTTMSLIMGTLMPTSGNGTVMGYPIGSTEALAHLGYSPEFTSFYNDMSCVEYLWYMATLAGLSDVEAAKRANELIDRFELREHANKKVCKFSTGMKKKVSLAQAMIHNPSILLLDEPTANLDPTSRMEILDIVRKMVNQDKQTVLISSHVLTELETVIDGVIMINHGVIVLNEDIETAQRKFNNGIVVFSSSNNQLVLEKLEDKYSYTVDNNEVKFSCDESDQLKRELIKIVYENDLMINKIDQERLSLDSLYKNALEGGQQ
;
A
#
# COMPACT_ATOMS: atom_id res chain seq x y z
N MET A 1 -13.66 2.06 -21.81
CA MET A 1 -13.99 1.06 -20.76
C MET A 1 -12.79 1.07 -19.83
N ASP A 2 -13.02 1.44 -18.59
CA ASP A 2 -11.94 1.44 -17.60
C ASP A 2 -11.50 -0.02 -17.40
N ASN A 3 -10.23 -0.27 -17.64
CA ASN A 3 -9.70 -1.64 -17.64
C ASN A 3 -9.20 -1.96 -16.24
N TYR A 4 -10.10 -2.41 -15.35
CA TYR A 4 -9.74 -2.81 -13.99
C TYR A 4 -9.04 -4.17 -14.00
N CYS A 5 -7.97 -4.29 -13.22
CA CYS A 5 -7.24 -5.55 -13.05
C CYS A 5 -7.84 -6.42 -11.93
N ILE A 6 -8.47 -5.81 -10.93
CA ILE A 6 -9.28 -6.47 -9.90
C ILE A 6 -10.60 -5.72 -9.78
N GLU A 7 -11.69 -6.46 -9.79
CA GLU A 7 -13.03 -5.92 -9.57
C GLU A 7 -13.80 -6.83 -8.63
N LEU A 8 -14.34 -6.26 -7.55
CA LEU A 8 -15.24 -6.92 -6.61
C LEU A 8 -16.57 -6.17 -6.62
N ASN A 9 -17.68 -6.90 -6.71
CA ASN A 9 -19.02 -6.36 -6.78
C ASN A 9 -19.87 -6.93 -5.65
N HIS A 10 -20.19 -6.08 -4.65
CA HIS A 10 -21.07 -6.41 -3.52
C HIS A 10 -20.67 -7.71 -2.79
N VAL A 11 -19.36 -7.88 -2.56
CA VAL A 11 -18.80 -9.12 -2.00
C VAL A 11 -19.00 -9.15 -0.49
N THR A 12 -19.61 -10.23 0.01
CA THR A 12 -19.78 -10.51 1.43
C THR A 12 -19.17 -11.87 1.76
N LYS A 13 -18.48 -11.96 2.90
CA LYS A 13 -18.00 -13.23 3.47
C LYS A 13 -18.43 -13.38 4.92
N ARG A 14 -19.16 -14.44 5.20
CA ARG A 14 -19.60 -14.83 6.55
C ARG A 14 -18.98 -16.15 6.97
N PHE A 15 -18.62 -16.24 8.24
CA PHE A 15 -18.20 -17.46 8.93
C PHE A 15 -19.18 -17.71 10.09
N GLY A 16 -20.17 -18.56 9.86
CA GLY A 16 -21.28 -18.70 10.80
C GLY A 16 -21.99 -17.36 11.04
N ASN A 17 -22.00 -16.90 12.28
CA ASN A 17 -22.61 -15.61 12.67
C ASN A 17 -21.66 -14.40 12.51
N PHE A 18 -20.40 -14.63 12.21
CA PHE A 18 -19.41 -13.55 12.04
C PHE A 18 -19.30 -13.15 10.59
N THR A 19 -19.49 -11.86 10.30
CA THR A 19 -19.30 -11.27 8.96
C THR A 19 -17.92 -10.64 8.91
N ALA A 20 -17.00 -11.28 8.20
CA ALA A 20 -15.61 -10.82 8.07
C ALA A 20 -15.42 -9.76 6.98
N VAL A 21 -16.23 -9.84 5.92
CA VAL A 21 -16.30 -8.86 4.83
C VAL A 21 -17.78 -8.62 4.54
N ASN A 22 -18.20 -7.38 4.49
CA ASN A 22 -19.60 -7.00 4.41
C ASN A 22 -19.86 -6.02 3.26
N ASP A 23 -20.43 -6.54 2.19
CA ASP A 23 -20.89 -5.77 1.01
C ASP A 23 -19.84 -4.82 0.42
N ILE A 24 -18.60 -5.34 0.21
CA ILE A 24 -17.54 -4.51 -0.37
C ILE A 24 -17.61 -4.51 -1.89
N SER A 25 -17.40 -3.33 -2.47
CA SER A 25 -17.15 -3.13 -3.90
C SER A 25 -15.79 -2.43 -4.06
N LEU A 26 -14.94 -2.94 -4.97
CA LEU A 26 -13.57 -2.51 -5.16
C LEU A 26 -13.18 -2.61 -6.62
N GLN A 27 -12.53 -1.58 -7.14
CA GLN A 27 -11.99 -1.55 -8.49
C GLN A 27 -10.56 -1.05 -8.47
N LEU A 28 -9.61 -1.85 -8.96
CA LEU A 28 -8.19 -1.50 -9.03
C LEU A 28 -7.75 -1.39 -10.49
N THR A 29 -7.06 -0.31 -10.80
CA THR A 29 -6.45 -0.11 -12.13
C THR A 29 -5.05 -0.74 -12.17
N PRO A 30 -4.57 -1.22 -13.32
CA PRO A 30 -3.26 -1.85 -13.43
C PRO A 30 -2.09 -0.87 -13.24
N GLY A 31 -0.93 -1.40 -12.85
CA GLY A 31 0.34 -0.67 -12.80
C GLY A 31 0.49 0.29 -11.61
N LYS A 32 -0.24 0.07 -10.53
CA LYS A 32 -0.18 0.87 -9.28
C LYS A 32 0.10 -0.01 -8.07
N VAL A 33 0.56 0.63 -6.99
CA VAL A 33 0.62 0.05 -5.64
C VAL A 33 -0.61 0.51 -4.86
N TYR A 34 -1.44 -0.43 -4.43
CA TYR A 34 -2.58 -0.18 -3.56
C TYR A 34 -2.31 -0.69 -2.14
N GLY A 35 -2.51 0.17 -1.15
CA GLY A 35 -2.46 -0.22 0.26
C GLY A 35 -3.85 -0.58 0.78
N ILE A 36 -4.07 -1.83 1.24
CA ILE A 36 -5.26 -2.16 2.02
C ILE A 36 -4.91 -2.06 3.51
N VAL A 37 -5.49 -1.08 4.18
CA VAL A 37 -5.12 -0.70 5.54
C VAL A 37 -6.31 -0.76 6.49
N GLY A 38 -6.03 -1.04 7.76
CA GLY A 38 -7.04 -1.16 8.81
C GLY A 38 -6.53 -1.97 9.99
N PRO A 39 -7.23 -1.96 11.13
CA PRO A 39 -6.83 -2.69 12.31
C PRO A 39 -6.82 -4.21 12.10
N ASN A 40 -6.23 -4.93 13.05
CA ASN A 40 -6.29 -6.39 13.05
C ASN A 40 -7.75 -6.85 13.14
N GLY A 41 -8.11 -7.85 12.32
CA GLY A 41 -9.49 -8.32 12.22
C GLY A 41 -10.42 -7.46 11.35
N ALA A 42 -9.94 -6.38 10.71
CA ALA A 42 -10.76 -5.53 9.85
C ALA A 42 -11.26 -6.22 8.57
N GLY A 43 -10.67 -7.35 8.15
CA GLY A 43 -11.05 -8.09 6.94
C GLY A 43 -9.99 -8.06 5.82
N LYS A 44 -8.81 -7.48 6.03
CA LYS A 44 -7.74 -7.35 5.01
C LYS A 44 -7.34 -8.69 4.38
N SER A 45 -6.85 -9.64 5.18
CA SER A 45 -6.42 -10.97 4.70
C SER A 45 -7.59 -11.78 4.16
N THR A 46 -8.80 -11.60 4.70
CA THR A 46 -10.03 -12.22 4.16
C THR A 46 -10.33 -11.69 2.76
N THR A 47 -10.21 -10.38 2.54
CA THR A 47 -10.39 -9.75 1.22
C THR A 47 -9.36 -10.28 0.22
N MET A 48 -8.08 -10.37 0.61
CA MET A 48 -7.04 -10.97 -0.25
C MET A 48 -7.34 -12.44 -0.57
N SER A 49 -7.80 -13.22 0.41
CA SER A 49 -8.17 -14.62 0.21
C SER A 49 -9.38 -14.79 -0.71
N LEU A 50 -10.32 -13.85 -0.71
CA LEU A 50 -11.43 -13.81 -1.65
C LEU A 50 -10.93 -13.52 -3.08
N ILE A 51 -10.04 -12.53 -3.26
CA ILE A 51 -9.43 -12.20 -4.56
C ILE A 51 -8.65 -13.41 -5.10
N MET A 52 -7.89 -14.10 -4.24
CA MET A 52 -7.18 -15.34 -4.59
C MET A 52 -8.11 -16.52 -4.91
N GLY A 53 -9.41 -16.44 -4.58
CA GLY A 53 -10.32 -17.57 -4.72
C GLY A 53 -10.05 -18.74 -3.76
N THR A 54 -9.16 -18.55 -2.76
CA THR A 54 -8.95 -19.54 -1.68
C THR A 54 -10.12 -19.56 -0.71
N LEU A 55 -10.89 -18.47 -0.65
CA LEU A 55 -12.18 -18.36 0.00
C LEU A 55 -13.25 -17.99 -1.03
N MET A 56 -14.36 -18.73 -1.04
CA MET A 56 -15.51 -18.36 -1.83
C MET A 56 -16.35 -17.31 -1.10
N PRO A 57 -16.88 -16.28 -1.80
CA PRO A 57 -17.78 -15.32 -1.18
C PRO A 57 -19.09 -15.98 -0.75
N THR A 58 -19.74 -15.45 0.27
CA THR A 58 -21.11 -15.84 0.65
C THR A 58 -22.13 -15.24 -0.30
N SER A 59 -21.87 -14.02 -0.77
CA SER A 59 -22.64 -13.33 -1.84
C SER A 59 -21.74 -12.35 -2.58
N GLY A 60 -22.19 -11.86 -3.73
CA GLY A 60 -21.44 -11.02 -4.62
C GLY A 60 -20.55 -11.82 -5.58
N ASN A 61 -19.78 -11.12 -6.39
CA ASN A 61 -18.86 -11.71 -7.36
C ASN A 61 -17.66 -10.79 -7.59
N GLY A 62 -16.68 -11.27 -8.35
CA GLY A 62 -15.54 -10.45 -8.73
C GLY A 62 -14.75 -11.07 -9.87
N THR A 63 -13.86 -10.27 -10.43
CA THR A 63 -12.98 -10.69 -11.51
C THR A 63 -11.54 -10.24 -11.25
N VAL A 64 -10.60 -10.99 -11.82
CA VAL A 64 -9.18 -10.66 -11.91
C VAL A 64 -8.81 -10.69 -13.39
N MET A 65 -8.32 -9.58 -13.93
CA MET A 65 -8.05 -9.41 -15.37
C MET A 65 -9.24 -9.80 -16.27
N GLY A 66 -10.47 -9.56 -15.76
CA GLY A 66 -11.72 -9.92 -16.44
C GLY A 66 -12.17 -11.38 -16.26
N TYR A 67 -11.36 -12.25 -15.66
CA TYR A 67 -11.71 -13.65 -15.36
C TYR A 67 -12.33 -13.78 -13.97
N PRO A 68 -13.33 -14.65 -13.79
CA PRO A 68 -13.95 -14.86 -12.48
C PRO A 68 -12.93 -15.25 -11.41
N ILE A 69 -13.02 -14.67 -10.20
CA ILE A 69 -12.14 -15.04 -9.09
C ILE A 69 -12.21 -16.55 -8.81
N GLY A 70 -11.04 -17.14 -8.55
CA GLY A 70 -10.89 -18.59 -8.33
C GLY A 70 -10.83 -19.43 -9.60
N SER A 71 -10.98 -18.84 -10.80
CA SER A 71 -10.72 -19.56 -12.05
C SER A 71 -9.22 -19.75 -12.29
N THR A 72 -8.85 -20.75 -13.07
CA THR A 72 -7.44 -21.01 -13.43
C THR A 72 -6.80 -19.82 -14.14
N GLU A 73 -7.59 -19.18 -15.01
CA GLU A 73 -7.17 -17.99 -15.76
C GLU A 73 -6.91 -16.81 -14.84
N ALA A 74 -7.78 -16.55 -13.85
CA ALA A 74 -7.58 -15.53 -12.83
C ALA A 74 -6.30 -15.80 -12.01
N LEU A 75 -6.12 -17.05 -11.56
CA LEU A 75 -4.96 -17.46 -10.76
C LEU A 75 -3.64 -17.34 -11.52
N ALA A 76 -3.62 -17.53 -12.84
CA ALA A 76 -2.43 -17.34 -13.66
C ALA A 76 -1.89 -15.89 -13.61
N HIS A 77 -2.75 -14.93 -13.28
CA HIS A 77 -2.37 -13.51 -13.15
C HIS A 77 -2.01 -13.09 -11.72
N LEU A 78 -2.21 -13.95 -10.72
CA LEU A 78 -2.05 -13.61 -9.31
C LEU A 78 -0.81 -14.27 -8.70
N GLY A 79 0.06 -13.49 -8.10
CA GLY A 79 1.09 -13.96 -7.17
C GLY A 79 0.72 -13.61 -5.74
N TYR A 80 0.99 -14.49 -4.78
CA TYR A 80 0.64 -14.25 -3.39
C TYR A 80 1.79 -14.51 -2.44
N SER A 81 2.06 -13.55 -1.58
CA SER A 81 2.98 -13.68 -0.46
C SER A 81 2.21 -13.51 0.86
N PRO A 82 2.01 -14.58 1.64
CA PRO A 82 1.30 -14.52 2.92
C PRO A 82 2.15 -13.84 4.01
N GLU A 83 1.51 -13.41 5.08
CA GLU A 83 2.18 -12.90 6.28
C GLU A 83 3.20 -13.90 6.82
N PHE A 84 2.80 -15.16 6.96
CA PHE A 84 3.66 -16.26 7.42
C PHE A 84 3.86 -17.27 6.30
N THR A 85 5.11 -17.42 5.85
CA THR A 85 5.47 -18.42 4.85
C THR A 85 6.19 -19.57 5.52
N SER A 86 5.68 -20.78 5.30
CA SER A 86 6.35 -22.03 5.71
C SER A 86 7.19 -22.54 4.55
N PHE A 87 8.45 -22.86 4.81
CA PHE A 87 9.39 -23.39 3.83
C PHE A 87 9.73 -24.85 4.15
N TYR A 88 10.06 -25.64 3.13
CA TYR A 88 10.56 -26.99 3.33
C TYR A 88 11.90 -26.94 4.06
N ASN A 89 12.03 -27.69 5.14
CA ASN A 89 13.19 -27.65 6.03
C ASN A 89 14.50 -28.09 5.38
N ASP A 90 14.40 -28.96 4.38
CA ASP A 90 15.56 -29.59 3.75
C ASP A 90 16.00 -28.98 2.41
N MET A 91 15.21 -28.05 1.87
CA MET A 91 15.50 -27.41 0.61
C MET A 91 16.40 -26.18 0.79
N SER A 92 17.42 -26.04 -0.04
CA SER A 92 18.13 -24.78 -0.24
C SER A 92 17.25 -23.76 -0.97
N CYS A 93 17.67 -22.50 -0.99
CA CYS A 93 16.92 -21.44 -1.65
C CYS A 93 16.73 -21.71 -3.16
N VAL A 94 17.77 -22.17 -3.84
CA VAL A 94 17.70 -22.48 -5.27
C VAL A 94 16.83 -23.69 -5.55
N GLU A 95 16.92 -24.75 -4.75
CA GLU A 95 16.06 -25.94 -4.88
C GLU A 95 14.59 -25.59 -4.63
N TYR A 96 14.32 -24.77 -3.61
CA TYR A 96 12.98 -24.35 -3.28
C TYR A 96 12.35 -23.54 -4.43
N LEU A 97 13.03 -22.52 -4.94
CA LEU A 97 12.50 -21.69 -6.03
C LEU A 97 12.37 -22.48 -7.34
N TRP A 98 13.32 -23.37 -7.64
CA TRP A 98 13.21 -24.29 -8.78
C TRP A 98 11.98 -25.19 -8.65
N TYR A 99 11.77 -25.78 -7.47
CA TYR A 99 10.61 -26.63 -7.20
C TYR A 99 9.28 -25.86 -7.35
N MET A 100 9.20 -24.63 -6.83
CA MET A 100 8.01 -23.78 -6.99
C MET A 100 7.77 -23.43 -8.46
N ALA A 101 8.81 -23.23 -9.25
CA ALA A 101 8.71 -22.95 -10.68
C ALA A 101 8.20 -24.20 -11.46
N THR A 102 8.65 -25.39 -11.11
CA THR A 102 8.13 -26.64 -11.73
C THR A 102 6.66 -26.87 -11.36
N LEU A 103 6.25 -26.58 -10.11
CA LEU A 103 4.84 -26.64 -9.70
C LEU A 103 3.97 -25.62 -10.45
N ALA A 104 4.54 -24.47 -10.83
CA ALA A 104 3.87 -23.47 -11.66
C ALA A 104 3.83 -23.85 -13.16
N GLY A 105 4.34 -25.04 -13.54
CA GLY A 105 4.23 -25.58 -14.89
C GLY A 105 5.41 -25.25 -15.81
N LEU A 106 6.50 -24.67 -15.29
CA LEU A 106 7.72 -24.44 -16.09
C LEU A 106 8.47 -25.74 -16.29
N SER A 107 9.10 -25.92 -17.45
CA SER A 107 10.04 -27.01 -17.67
C SER A 107 11.25 -26.90 -16.75
N ASP A 108 11.99 -27.98 -16.52
CA ASP A 108 13.18 -28.01 -15.65
C ASP A 108 14.19 -26.91 -16.00
N VAL A 109 14.41 -26.68 -17.30
CA VAL A 109 15.37 -25.68 -17.81
C VAL A 109 14.84 -24.26 -17.52
N GLU A 110 13.57 -23.99 -17.80
CA GLU A 110 12.95 -22.70 -17.53
C GLU A 110 12.87 -22.44 -16.02
N ALA A 111 12.52 -23.45 -15.23
CA ALA A 111 12.47 -23.37 -13.78
C ALA A 111 13.85 -23.03 -13.18
N ALA A 112 14.91 -23.69 -13.65
CA ALA A 112 16.27 -23.39 -13.19
C ALA A 112 16.71 -21.97 -13.58
N LYS A 113 16.39 -21.54 -14.80
CA LYS A 113 16.66 -20.16 -15.24
C LYS A 113 15.89 -19.16 -14.39
N ARG A 114 14.58 -19.35 -14.21
CA ARG A 114 13.72 -18.45 -13.45
C ARG A 114 14.10 -18.36 -11.98
N ALA A 115 14.42 -19.48 -11.34
CA ALA A 115 14.91 -19.51 -9.97
C ALA A 115 16.19 -18.67 -9.82
N ASN A 116 17.15 -18.81 -10.74
CA ASN A 116 18.38 -18.03 -10.71
C ASN A 116 18.17 -16.54 -10.95
N GLU A 117 17.30 -16.15 -11.88
CA GLU A 117 16.90 -14.75 -12.10
C GLU A 117 16.33 -14.10 -10.83
N LEU A 118 15.43 -14.81 -10.13
CA LEU A 118 14.84 -14.31 -8.90
C LEU A 118 15.84 -14.27 -7.75
N ILE A 119 16.75 -15.24 -7.64
CA ILE A 119 17.82 -15.22 -6.64
C ILE A 119 18.71 -13.99 -6.83
N ASP A 120 19.06 -13.63 -8.05
CA ASP A 120 19.84 -12.43 -8.33
C ASP A 120 19.05 -11.16 -8.03
N ARG A 121 17.81 -11.12 -8.50
CA ARG A 121 16.92 -9.95 -8.29
C ARG A 121 16.68 -9.62 -6.82
N PHE A 122 16.56 -10.64 -5.97
CA PHE A 122 16.32 -10.48 -4.52
C PHE A 122 17.62 -10.48 -3.69
N GLU A 123 18.78 -10.42 -4.35
CA GLU A 123 20.11 -10.37 -3.70
C GLU A 123 20.36 -11.57 -2.77
N LEU A 124 19.94 -12.77 -3.19
CA LEU A 124 20.07 -14.01 -2.43
C LEU A 124 21.21 -14.91 -2.93
N ARG A 125 22.04 -14.44 -3.89
CA ARG A 125 23.05 -15.25 -4.56
C ARG A 125 24.05 -15.91 -3.61
N GLU A 126 24.56 -15.18 -2.62
CA GLU A 126 25.52 -15.70 -1.64
C GLU A 126 24.91 -16.77 -0.70
N HIS A 127 23.57 -16.84 -0.69
CA HIS A 127 22.82 -17.75 0.16
C HIS A 127 22.04 -18.81 -0.63
N ALA A 128 22.17 -18.85 -1.97
CA ALA A 128 21.40 -19.71 -2.86
C ALA A 128 21.42 -21.19 -2.47
N ASN A 129 22.58 -21.69 -2.02
CA ASN A 129 22.76 -23.08 -1.60
C ASN A 129 22.51 -23.34 -0.11
N LYS A 130 22.09 -22.33 0.67
CA LYS A 130 21.75 -22.48 2.09
C LYS A 130 20.28 -22.81 2.24
N LYS A 131 19.95 -23.65 3.23
CA LYS A 131 18.56 -24.01 3.57
C LYS A 131 17.77 -22.78 3.99
N VAL A 132 16.57 -22.57 3.39
CA VAL A 132 15.72 -21.40 3.66
C VAL A 132 15.28 -21.32 5.11
N CYS A 133 15.10 -22.47 5.78
CA CYS A 133 14.73 -22.51 7.21
C CYS A 133 15.72 -21.77 8.12
N LYS A 134 17.01 -21.65 7.70
CA LYS A 134 18.09 -20.98 8.44
C LYS A 134 18.23 -19.49 8.10
N PHE A 135 17.41 -18.95 7.21
CA PHE A 135 17.46 -17.55 6.82
C PHE A 135 16.90 -16.63 7.92
N SER A 136 17.36 -15.38 7.94
CA SER A 136 16.74 -14.32 8.73
C SER A 136 15.29 -14.07 8.28
N THR A 137 14.51 -13.39 9.10
CA THR A 137 13.10 -13.06 8.75
C THR A 137 13.04 -12.26 7.45
N GLY A 138 13.92 -11.25 7.27
CA GLY A 138 13.98 -10.46 6.04
C GLY A 138 14.35 -11.30 4.81
N MET A 139 15.34 -12.20 4.91
CA MET A 139 15.68 -13.11 3.83
C MET A 139 14.53 -14.07 3.50
N LYS A 140 13.81 -14.58 4.50
CA LYS A 140 12.60 -15.41 4.28
C LYS A 140 11.51 -14.65 3.55
N LYS A 141 11.30 -13.36 3.88
CA LYS A 141 10.36 -12.50 3.15
C LYS A 141 10.79 -12.29 1.70
N LYS A 142 12.09 -12.07 1.42
CA LYS A 142 12.63 -12.00 0.06
C LYS A 142 12.35 -13.29 -0.73
N VAL A 143 12.54 -14.48 -0.13
CA VAL A 143 12.19 -15.77 -0.77
C VAL A 143 10.68 -15.90 -1.01
N SER A 144 9.84 -15.48 -0.07
CA SER A 144 8.37 -15.47 -0.23
C SER A 144 7.92 -14.58 -1.39
N LEU A 145 8.50 -13.39 -1.52
CA LEU A 145 8.25 -12.50 -2.65
C LEU A 145 8.75 -13.08 -3.98
N ALA A 146 9.96 -13.70 -3.99
CA ALA A 146 10.48 -14.39 -5.15
C ALA A 146 9.55 -15.52 -5.60
N GLN A 147 9.05 -16.33 -4.66
CA GLN A 147 8.04 -17.37 -4.93
C GLN A 147 6.76 -16.80 -5.54
N ALA A 148 6.23 -15.70 -4.98
CA ALA A 148 5.03 -15.05 -5.51
C ALA A 148 5.22 -14.59 -6.98
N MET A 149 6.45 -14.31 -7.40
CA MET A 149 6.81 -13.87 -8.75
C MET A 149 7.21 -14.98 -9.70
N ILE A 150 7.18 -16.23 -9.28
CA ILE A 150 7.79 -17.34 -10.00
C ILE A 150 7.23 -17.52 -11.42
N HIS A 151 5.92 -17.44 -11.59
CA HIS A 151 5.18 -17.59 -12.85
C HIS A 151 4.92 -16.26 -13.57
N ASN A 152 5.61 -15.17 -13.17
CA ASN A 152 5.52 -13.85 -13.77
C ASN A 152 4.09 -13.26 -13.76
N PRO A 153 3.42 -13.17 -12.60
CA PRO A 153 2.05 -12.68 -12.50
C PRO A 153 1.96 -11.19 -12.84
N SER A 154 0.79 -10.75 -13.30
CA SER A 154 0.49 -9.32 -13.52
C SER A 154 0.15 -8.58 -12.25
N ILE A 155 -0.31 -9.31 -11.22
CA ILE A 155 -0.79 -8.76 -9.95
C ILE A 155 -0.15 -9.52 -8.79
N LEU A 156 0.30 -8.77 -7.79
CA LEU A 156 0.87 -9.32 -6.55
C LEU A 156 0.01 -8.94 -5.36
N LEU A 157 -0.37 -9.92 -4.57
CA LEU A 157 -1.05 -9.76 -3.30
C LEU A 157 -0.05 -10.04 -2.18
N LEU A 158 0.26 -9.02 -1.37
CA LEU A 158 1.27 -9.09 -0.32
C LEU A 158 0.62 -8.85 1.04
N ASP A 159 0.46 -9.93 1.83
CA ASP A 159 -0.17 -9.83 3.14
C ASP A 159 0.88 -9.56 4.21
N GLU A 160 0.85 -8.37 4.80
CA GLU A 160 1.76 -7.88 5.85
C GLU A 160 3.26 -8.18 5.54
N PRO A 161 3.79 -7.80 4.36
CA PRO A 161 5.14 -8.20 3.95
C PRO A 161 6.25 -7.56 4.79
N THR A 162 5.98 -6.49 5.52
CA THR A 162 6.92 -5.78 6.40
C THR A 162 6.79 -6.18 7.87
N ALA A 163 5.82 -7.03 8.21
CA ALA A 163 5.60 -7.46 9.59
C ALA A 163 6.80 -8.21 10.15
N ASN A 164 7.14 -7.93 11.43
CA ASN A 164 8.23 -8.55 12.16
C ASN A 164 9.63 -8.33 11.55
N LEU A 165 9.81 -7.29 10.75
CA LEU A 165 11.10 -6.88 10.20
C LEU A 165 11.69 -5.70 10.98
N ASP A 166 13.01 -5.63 11.02
CA ASP A 166 13.73 -4.42 11.46
C ASP A 166 13.53 -3.27 10.44
N PRO A 167 13.77 -2.00 10.84
CA PRO A 167 13.51 -0.85 9.97
C PRO A 167 14.23 -0.91 8.62
N THR A 168 15.47 -1.40 8.57
CA THR A 168 16.26 -1.50 7.34
C THR A 168 15.65 -2.52 6.39
N SER A 169 15.35 -3.72 6.90
CA SER A 169 14.70 -4.78 6.11
C SER A 169 13.32 -4.37 5.58
N ARG A 170 12.56 -3.55 6.35
CA ARG A 170 11.27 -3.00 5.89
C ARG A 170 11.46 -2.11 4.66
N MET A 171 12.40 -1.17 4.73
CA MET A 171 12.69 -0.27 3.61
C MET A 171 13.12 -1.06 2.37
N GLU A 172 13.97 -2.07 2.51
CA GLU A 172 14.37 -2.94 1.40
C GLU A 172 13.17 -3.63 0.74
N ILE A 173 12.23 -4.17 1.52
CA ILE A 173 11.01 -4.80 0.98
C ILE A 173 10.13 -3.79 0.23
N LEU A 174 9.94 -2.59 0.79
CA LEU A 174 9.15 -1.54 0.15
C LEU A 174 9.80 -1.03 -1.15
N ASP A 175 11.12 -0.91 -1.19
CA ASP A 175 11.88 -0.58 -2.40
C ASP A 175 11.71 -1.65 -3.49
N ILE A 176 11.73 -2.93 -3.08
CA ILE A 176 11.46 -4.05 -4.00
C ILE A 176 10.04 -3.93 -4.57
N VAL A 177 9.03 -3.65 -3.74
CA VAL A 177 7.64 -3.45 -4.19
C VAL A 177 7.56 -2.32 -5.20
N ARG A 178 8.21 -1.18 -4.95
CA ARG A 178 8.20 -0.04 -5.87
C ARG A 178 8.87 -0.37 -7.21
N LYS A 179 9.96 -1.15 -7.20
CA LYS A 179 10.63 -1.64 -8.41
C LYS A 179 9.73 -2.57 -9.23
N MET A 180 8.93 -3.45 -8.59
CA MET A 180 7.98 -4.34 -9.27
C MET A 180 6.96 -3.54 -10.10
N VAL A 181 6.45 -2.44 -9.59
CA VAL A 181 5.50 -1.60 -10.31
C VAL A 181 6.18 -0.76 -11.38
N ASN A 182 7.27 -0.08 -11.04
CA ASN A 182 7.93 0.85 -11.96
C ASN A 182 8.60 0.16 -13.15
N GLN A 183 9.27 -0.97 -12.91
CA GLN A 183 10.05 -1.68 -13.92
C GLN A 183 9.24 -2.77 -14.63
N ASP A 184 8.49 -3.57 -13.88
CA ASP A 184 7.77 -4.73 -14.43
C ASP A 184 6.33 -4.44 -14.79
N LYS A 185 5.84 -3.23 -14.47
CA LYS A 185 4.44 -2.82 -14.70
C LYS A 185 3.41 -3.71 -13.99
N GLN A 186 3.84 -4.37 -12.91
CA GLN A 186 2.94 -5.18 -12.08
C GLN A 186 2.02 -4.27 -11.26
N THR A 187 0.87 -4.80 -10.90
CA THR A 187 -0.01 -4.18 -9.90
C THR A 187 0.24 -4.84 -8.57
N VAL A 188 0.33 -4.08 -7.50
CA VAL A 188 0.56 -4.63 -6.16
C VAL A 188 -0.56 -4.21 -5.23
N LEU A 189 -1.18 -5.16 -4.54
CA LEU A 189 -2.05 -4.93 -3.40
C LEU A 189 -1.32 -5.39 -2.14
N ILE A 190 -0.96 -4.44 -1.29
CA ILE A 190 -0.20 -4.68 -0.05
C ILE A 190 -1.07 -4.41 1.17
N SER A 191 -1.17 -5.36 2.10
CA SER A 191 -1.81 -5.10 3.40
C SER A 191 -0.81 -4.59 4.42
N SER A 192 -1.24 -3.68 5.27
CA SER A 192 -0.53 -3.32 6.49
C SER A 192 -1.50 -2.82 7.57
N HIS A 193 -1.10 -3.00 8.82
CA HIS A 193 -1.70 -2.34 9.97
C HIS A 193 -0.90 -1.10 10.41
N VAL A 194 0.27 -0.86 9.80
CA VAL A 194 1.14 0.31 10.04
C VAL A 194 1.07 1.23 8.82
N LEU A 195 0.22 2.26 8.93
CA LEU A 195 -0.12 3.12 7.80
C LEU A 195 1.08 3.95 7.31
N THR A 196 1.87 4.48 8.25
CA THR A 196 3.02 5.34 7.94
C THR A 196 4.10 4.66 7.08
N GLU A 197 4.22 3.32 7.16
CA GLU A 197 5.17 2.56 6.33
C GLU A 197 4.80 2.58 4.85
N LEU A 198 3.50 2.59 4.55
CA LEU A 198 3.01 2.52 3.17
C LEU A 198 2.98 3.88 2.47
N GLU A 199 2.98 5.01 3.20
CA GLU A 199 2.84 6.36 2.64
C GLU A 199 3.81 6.66 1.49
N THR A 200 5.00 6.08 1.54
CA THR A 200 6.05 6.34 0.55
C THR A 200 5.94 5.49 -0.70
N VAL A 201 5.14 4.41 -0.67
CA VAL A 201 5.13 3.42 -1.75
C VAL A 201 3.77 3.22 -2.42
N ILE A 202 2.66 3.65 -1.81
CA ILE A 202 1.32 3.46 -2.39
C ILE A 202 0.91 4.59 -3.31
N ASP A 203 0.16 4.26 -4.34
CA ASP A 203 -0.50 5.19 -5.26
C ASP A 203 -2.00 5.33 -4.93
N GLY A 204 -2.59 4.30 -4.32
CA GLY A 204 -3.98 4.28 -3.86
C GLY A 204 -4.13 3.63 -2.49
N VAL A 205 -5.14 4.04 -1.75
CA VAL A 205 -5.44 3.54 -0.41
C VAL A 205 -6.86 3.01 -0.32
N ILE A 206 -6.97 1.80 0.25
CA ILE A 206 -8.23 1.13 0.59
C ILE A 206 -8.26 1.00 2.10
N MET A 207 -9.11 1.76 2.76
CA MET A 207 -9.27 1.69 4.20
C MET A 207 -10.45 0.80 4.55
N ILE A 208 -10.19 -0.26 5.32
CA ILE A 208 -11.20 -1.23 5.72
C ILE A 208 -11.36 -1.22 7.25
N ASN A 209 -12.61 -1.23 7.71
CA ASN A 209 -12.94 -1.31 9.12
C ASN A 209 -14.17 -2.20 9.32
N HIS A 210 -14.08 -3.17 10.24
CA HIS A 210 -15.16 -4.14 10.52
C HIS A 210 -15.77 -4.76 9.25
N GLY A 211 -14.93 -5.10 8.27
CA GLY A 211 -15.35 -5.74 7.03
C GLY A 211 -15.96 -4.80 5.98
N VAL A 212 -16.01 -3.48 6.22
CA VAL A 212 -16.55 -2.49 5.31
C VAL A 212 -15.41 -1.58 4.80
N ILE A 213 -15.42 -1.25 3.51
CA ILE A 213 -14.52 -0.24 2.94
C ILE A 213 -15.05 1.14 3.34
N VAL A 214 -14.24 1.89 4.10
CA VAL A 214 -14.57 3.26 4.55
C VAL A 214 -13.94 4.31 3.63
N LEU A 215 -12.89 3.95 2.89
CA LEU A 215 -12.25 4.81 1.88
C LEU A 215 -11.62 3.93 0.80
N ASN A 216 -11.78 4.32 -0.47
CA ASN A 216 -11.10 3.73 -1.63
C ASN A 216 -10.80 4.85 -2.63
N GLU A 217 -9.58 5.39 -2.60
CA GLU A 217 -9.19 6.57 -3.38
C GLU A 217 -7.71 6.50 -3.76
N ASP A 218 -7.32 7.19 -4.84
CA ASP A 218 -5.92 7.53 -5.05
C ASP A 218 -5.41 8.38 -3.88
N ILE A 219 -4.15 8.19 -3.48
CA ILE A 219 -3.59 8.83 -2.28
C ILE A 219 -3.63 10.37 -2.38
N GLU A 220 -3.40 10.94 -3.56
CA GLU A 220 -3.50 12.38 -3.78
C GLU A 220 -4.94 12.89 -3.62
N THR A 221 -5.92 12.13 -4.12
CA THR A 221 -7.34 12.46 -4.00
C THR A 221 -7.80 12.37 -2.54
N ALA A 222 -7.38 11.31 -1.84
CA ALA A 222 -7.67 11.16 -0.41
C ALA A 222 -7.07 12.32 0.39
N GLN A 223 -5.81 12.68 0.12
CA GLN A 223 -5.18 13.82 0.77
C GLN A 223 -5.92 15.14 0.50
N ARG A 224 -6.35 15.40 -0.73
CA ARG A 224 -7.12 16.61 -1.05
C ARG A 224 -8.48 16.66 -0.35
N LYS A 225 -9.19 15.51 -0.32
CA LYS A 225 -10.54 15.40 0.24
C LYS A 225 -10.58 15.62 1.75
N PHE A 226 -9.57 15.17 2.47
CA PHE A 226 -9.49 15.25 3.93
C PHE A 226 -8.48 16.29 4.43
N ASN A 227 -7.76 16.95 3.51
CA ASN A 227 -6.80 17.98 3.88
C ASN A 227 -7.54 19.25 4.30
N ASN A 228 -7.69 19.45 5.60
CA ASN A 228 -8.27 20.65 6.17
C ASN A 228 -7.35 21.87 6.02
N GLY A 229 -6.64 21.97 4.87
CA GLY A 229 -5.90 23.16 4.49
C GLY A 229 -4.89 23.66 5.53
N ILE A 230 -4.12 22.77 6.17
CA ILE A 230 -3.08 23.24 7.09
C ILE A 230 -1.89 23.74 6.25
N VAL A 231 -1.71 25.05 6.23
CA VAL A 231 -0.53 25.69 5.64
C VAL A 231 0.49 25.94 6.74
N VAL A 232 1.68 25.35 6.59
CA VAL A 232 2.83 25.61 7.47
C VAL A 232 3.66 26.72 6.85
N PHE A 233 3.86 27.78 7.62
CA PHE A 233 4.55 28.98 7.18
C PHE A 233 5.61 29.42 8.19
N SER A 234 6.72 29.93 7.69
CA SER A 234 7.74 30.59 8.49
C SER A 234 8.44 31.67 7.67
N SER A 235 8.68 32.80 8.28
CA SER A 235 9.41 33.92 7.68
C SER A 235 10.43 34.52 8.65
N SER A 236 11.17 35.50 8.18
CA SER A 236 12.10 36.27 9.03
C SER A 236 11.39 37.06 10.12
N ASN A 237 10.09 37.34 9.99
CA ASN A 237 9.27 37.97 11.02
C ASN A 237 7.81 37.48 10.94
N ASN A 238 7.51 36.37 11.60
CA ASN A 238 6.17 35.78 11.62
C ASN A 238 5.14 36.70 12.30
N GLN A 239 5.55 37.44 13.32
CA GLN A 239 4.64 38.32 14.06
C GLN A 239 4.07 39.43 13.18
N LEU A 240 4.89 40.07 12.35
CA LEU A 240 4.45 41.09 11.41
C LEU A 240 3.47 40.50 10.37
N VAL A 241 3.73 39.28 9.91
CA VAL A 241 2.83 38.58 8.97
C VAL A 241 1.46 38.31 9.60
N LEU A 242 1.45 37.85 10.86
CA LEU A 242 0.19 37.60 11.60
C LEU A 242 -0.59 38.89 11.83
N GLU A 243 0.05 39.99 12.21
CA GLU A 243 -0.56 41.30 12.35
C GLU A 243 -1.21 41.81 11.05
N LYS A 244 -0.58 41.54 9.89
CA LYS A 244 -1.09 41.94 8.56
C LYS A 244 -2.24 41.04 8.06
N LEU A 245 -2.38 39.82 8.57
CA LEU A 245 -3.50 38.92 8.26
C LEU A 245 -4.78 39.26 9.05
N GLU A 246 -4.71 40.15 10.06
CA GLU A 246 -5.86 40.68 10.78
C GLU A 246 -6.83 39.59 11.32
N ASP A 247 -6.29 38.53 11.93
CA ASP A 247 -7.06 37.40 12.48
C ASP A 247 -8.02 36.71 11.47
N LYS A 248 -7.76 36.88 10.19
CA LYS A 248 -8.60 36.31 9.12
C LYS A 248 -8.59 34.78 9.09
N TYR A 249 -7.51 34.15 9.60
CA TYR A 249 -7.31 32.71 9.61
C TYR A 249 -7.00 32.21 11.01
N SER A 250 -7.55 31.05 11.36
CA SER A 250 -7.17 30.36 12.60
C SER A 250 -5.76 29.81 12.47
N TYR A 251 -4.93 29.98 13.48
CA TYR A 251 -3.54 29.52 13.47
C TYR A 251 -3.07 29.05 14.84
N THR A 252 -2.00 28.23 14.81
CA THR A 252 -1.20 27.85 15.98
C THR A 252 0.27 28.13 15.69
N VAL A 253 1.06 28.43 16.73
CA VAL A 253 2.49 28.67 16.59
C VAL A 253 3.24 27.56 17.31
N ASP A 254 4.14 26.87 16.59
CA ASP A 254 4.99 25.82 17.13
C ASP A 254 6.42 25.98 16.56
N ASN A 255 7.42 26.02 17.46
CA ASN A 255 8.85 26.08 17.09
C ASN A 255 9.22 27.08 15.98
N ASN A 256 8.68 28.31 16.04
CA ASN A 256 8.86 29.37 15.03
C ASN A 256 8.19 29.08 13.67
N GLU A 257 7.35 28.05 13.56
CA GLU A 257 6.46 27.81 12.43
C GLU A 257 5.03 28.22 12.80
N VAL A 258 4.29 28.79 11.86
CA VAL A 258 2.87 29.13 12.00
C VAL A 258 2.09 28.12 11.16
N LYS A 259 1.16 27.40 11.80
CA LYS A 259 0.24 26.46 11.15
C LYS A 259 -1.13 27.12 11.04
N PHE A 260 -1.54 27.42 9.84
CA PHE A 260 -2.85 27.98 9.54
C PHE A 260 -3.84 26.87 9.16
N SER A 261 -5.04 26.92 9.72
CA SER A 261 -6.17 26.08 9.31
C SER A 261 -7.08 26.88 8.39
N CYS A 262 -7.20 26.47 7.11
CA CYS A 262 -8.06 27.15 6.14
C CYS A 262 -8.53 26.19 5.05
N ASP A 263 -9.73 26.41 4.52
CA ASP A 263 -10.28 25.62 3.42
C ASP A 263 -9.68 26.03 2.05
N GLU A 264 -9.21 27.27 1.93
CA GLU A 264 -8.66 27.86 0.70
C GLU A 264 -7.14 28.07 0.83
N SER A 265 -6.40 26.97 0.94
CA SER A 265 -4.93 26.99 1.15
C SER A 265 -4.16 27.80 0.08
N ASP A 266 -4.59 27.74 -1.17
CA ASP A 266 -3.92 28.46 -2.28
C ASP A 266 -4.14 29.99 -2.17
N GLN A 267 -5.30 30.42 -1.69
CA GLN A 267 -5.56 31.83 -1.46
C GLN A 267 -4.70 32.34 -0.32
N LEU A 268 -4.64 31.62 0.80
CA LEU A 268 -3.78 31.95 1.93
C LEU A 268 -2.31 32.01 1.52
N LYS A 269 -1.79 31.04 0.77
CA LYS A 269 -0.41 31.05 0.28
C LYS A 269 -0.11 32.32 -0.55
N ARG A 270 -1.04 32.74 -1.44
CA ARG A 270 -0.90 33.97 -2.21
C ARG A 270 -0.86 35.20 -1.33
N GLU A 271 -1.75 35.29 -0.30
CA GLU A 271 -1.77 36.39 0.66
C GLU A 271 -0.47 36.43 1.48
N LEU A 272 0.03 35.30 1.97
CA LEU A 272 1.30 35.20 2.68
C LEU A 272 2.48 35.67 1.83
N ILE A 273 2.59 35.21 0.59
CA ILE A 273 3.63 35.63 -0.34
C ILE A 273 3.57 37.14 -0.60
N LYS A 274 2.36 37.69 -0.78
CA LYS A 274 2.16 39.12 -0.99
C LYS A 274 2.62 39.94 0.21
N ILE A 275 2.20 39.57 1.45
CA ILE A 275 2.62 40.27 2.68
C ILE A 275 4.13 40.23 2.84
N VAL A 276 4.76 39.11 2.61
CA VAL A 276 6.24 38.95 2.71
C VAL A 276 6.94 39.85 1.71
N TYR A 277 6.46 39.89 0.46
CA TYR A 277 7.03 40.72 -0.58
C TYR A 277 6.88 42.23 -0.29
N GLU A 278 5.69 42.67 0.14
CA GLU A 278 5.40 44.07 0.45
C GLU A 278 6.18 44.60 1.68
N ASN A 279 6.65 43.73 2.55
CA ASN A 279 7.37 44.10 3.78
C ASN A 279 8.86 43.70 3.77
N ASP A 280 9.40 43.33 2.60
CA ASP A 280 10.81 42.93 2.42
C ASP A 280 11.27 41.84 3.39
N LEU A 281 10.40 40.85 3.66
CA LEU A 281 10.68 39.72 4.50
C LEU A 281 11.22 38.54 3.68
N MET A 282 11.90 37.60 4.37
CA MET A 282 12.34 36.35 3.77
C MET A 282 11.38 35.20 4.15
N ILE A 283 10.95 34.41 3.15
CA ILE A 283 10.25 33.15 3.41
C ILE A 283 11.28 32.09 3.76
N ASN A 284 11.15 31.51 4.95
CA ASN A 284 11.96 30.36 5.37
C ASN A 284 11.26 29.04 5.00
N LYS A 285 9.91 29.00 5.13
CA LYS A 285 9.11 27.84 4.79
C LYS A 285 7.70 28.28 4.38
N ILE A 286 7.18 27.70 3.32
CA ILE A 286 5.77 27.73 2.95
C ILE A 286 5.42 26.38 2.34
N ASP A 287 4.68 25.58 3.07
CA ASP A 287 4.32 24.23 2.68
C ASP A 287 2.88 23.93 3.11
N GLN A 288 2.32 22.87 2.58
CA GLN A 288 1.04 22.34 3.00
C GLN A 288 1.28 21.04 3.74
N GLU A 289 0.85 20.97 4.99
CA GLU A 289 0.98 19.75 5.78
C GLU A 289 0.20 18.63 5.08
N ARG A 290 0.89 17.57 4.68
CA ARG A 290 0.25 16.39 4.13
C ARG A 290 -0.31 15.59 5.29
N LEU A 291 -1.61 15.31 5.23
CA LEU A 291 -2.21 14.41 6.22
C LEU A 291 -1.55 13.02 6.12
N SER A 292 -1.10 12.52 7.26
CA SER A 292 -0.65 11.14 7.35
C SER A 292 -1.80 10.17 7.07
N LEU A 293 -1.50 8.97 6.62
CA LEU A 293 -2.51 7.91 6.46
C LEU A 293 -3.27 7.63 7.76
N ASP A 294 -2.62 7.78 8.92
CA ASP A 294 -3.27 7.66 10.23
C ASP A 294 -4.36 8.73 10.43
N SER A 295 -4.07 9.97 10.05
CA SER A 295 -5.05 11.07 10.10
C SER A 295 -6.18 10.88 9.10
N LEU A 296 -5.85 10.43 7.87
CA LEU A 296 -6.84 10.08 6.85
C LEU A 296 -7.78 8.97 7.34
N TYR A 297 -7.23 7.94 7.99
CA TYR A 297 -8.02 6.84 8.53
C TYR A 297 -8.99 7.32 9.62
N LYS A 298 -8.55 8.15 10.55
CA LYS A 298 -9.41 8.74 11.59
C LYS A 298 -10.53 9.58 10.98
N ASN A 299 -10.19 10.47 10.05
CA ASN A 299 -11.18 11.33 9.38
C ASN A 299 -12.21 10.52 8.56
N ALA A 300 -11.78 9.44 7.89
CA ALA A 300 -12.66 8.56 7.15
C ALA A 300 -13.65 7.81 8.06
N LEU A 301 -13.24 7.45 9.29
CA LEU A 301 -14.13 6.83 10.27
C LEU A 301 -15.15 7.83 10.83
N GLU A 302 -14.75 9.07 11.08
CA GLU A 302 -15.64 10.12 11.61
C GLU A 302 -16.64 10.58 10.55
N GLY A 303 -16.21 10.72 9.28
CA GLY A 303 -17.08 11.10 8.16
C GLY A 303 -18.10 10.05 7.73
N GLY A 304 -17.87 8.77 8.04
CA GLY A 304 -18.80 7.66 7.76
C GLY A 304 -19.94 7.51 8.79
N GLN A 305 -20.00 8.35 9.82
CA GLN A 305 -21.05 8.34 10.86
C GLN A 305 -22.15 9.41 10.65
N GLN A 306 -22.14 10.10 9.50
CA GLN A 306 -23.18 11.11 9.17
C GLN A 306 -24.17 10.52 8.11
#